data_50ea6fe2f2217e20d14796859a6cbe98
#
_entry.id   50ea6fe2f2217e20d14796859a6cbe98
#
_cell.length_a   1.000
_cell.length_b   1.000
_cell.length_c   1.000
_cell.angle_alpha   90.00
_cell.angle_beta   90.00
_cell.angle_gamma   90.00
#
_symmetry.space_group_name_H-M   'P 1'
#
loop_
_entity.id
_entity.type
_entity.pdbx_description
1 polymer ?
#
loop_
_entity_poly.entity_id
_entity_poly.type
_entity_poly.pdbx_seq_one_letter_code
_entity_poly.pdbx_strand_id
1 'polypeptide(L)'
;MASFFDQVYLVVQQIPPGKVASYGQVAAILGSPRAARTVGWALASLRESNEADVPWQRVINSQGRVSIRNLRHAMAEQQALLEAEGVEFDARGYVDWRRFGWDGLSPVELEALLADS
;
A
#
# COMPACT_ATOMS: atom_id res chain seq x y z
N MET A 1 -16.71 -14.99 3.84
CA MET A 1 -15.67 -14.32 4.63
C MET A 1 -14.48 -13.98 3.76
N ALA A 2 -14.02 -12.75 3.85
CA ALA A 2 -12.85 -12.33 3.09
C ALA A 2 -11.57 -12.95 3.67
N SER A 3 -10.69 -13.45 2.82
CA SER A 3 -9.37 -13.89 3.23
C SER A 3 -8.54 -12.68 3.68
N PHE A 4 -7.39 -12.93 4.32
CA PHE A 4 -6.49 -11.83 4.69
C PHE A 4 -6.04 -11.05 3.45
N PHE A 5 -5.73 -11.73 2.35
CA PHE A 5 -5.35 -11.06 1.10
C PHE A 5 -6.49 -10.17 0.60
N ASP A 6 -7.73 -10.64 0.62
CA ASP A 6 -8.88 -9.84 0.23
C ASP A 6 -9.02 -8.60 1.11
N GLN A 7 -8.80 -8.75 2.41
CA GLN A 7 -8.84 -7.63 3.35
C GLN A 7 -7.73 -6.61 3.07
N VAL A 8 -6.53 -7.08 2.72
CA VAL A 8 -5.43 -6.20 2.30
C VAL A 8 -5.86 -5.36 1.10
N TYR A 9 -6.45 -5.99 0.09
CA TYR A 9 -6.87 -5.29 -1.12
C TYR A 9 -7.92 -4.24 -0.82
N LEU A 10 -8.89 -4.56 0.04
CA LEU A 10 -9.92 -3.61 0.44
C LEU A 10 -9.34 -2.38 1.15
N VAL A 11 -8.39 -2.59 2.05
CA VAL A 11 -7.74 -1.48 2.77
C VAL A 11 -6.92 -0.63 1.81
N VAL A 12 -6.14 -1.26 0.94
CA VAL A 12 -5.29 -0.53 -0.01
C VAL A 12 -6.12 0.30 -0.97
N GLN A 13 -7.30 -0.17 -1.36
CA GLN A 13 -8.22 0.59 -2.20
C GLN A 13 -8.67 1.91 -1.56
N GLN A 14 -8.57 2.04 -0.25
CA GLN A 14 -8.95 3.26 0.46
C GLN A 14 -7.87 4.33 0.45
N ILE A 15 -6.64 3.99 0.08
CA ILE A 15 -5.56 4.97 0.02
C ILE A 15 -5.81 5.90 -1.17
N PRO A 16 -6.01 7.21 -0.94
CA PRO A 16 -6.31 8.12 -2.05
C PRO A 16 -5.09 8.40 -2.92
N PRO A 17 -5.29 8.81 -4.18
CA PRO A 17 -4.19 9.27 -5.03
C PRO A 17 -3.38 10.37 -4.35
N GLY A 18 -2.06 10.30 -4.46
CA GLY A 18 -1.18 11.27 -3.83
C GLY A 18 -0.81 10.95 -2.39
N LYS A 19 -1.30 9.83 -1.85
CA LYS A 19 -0.95 9.38 -0.51
C LYS A 19 -0.32 7.99 -0.56
N VAL A 20 0.49 7.69 0.45
CA VAL A 20 1.16 6.40 0.57
C VAL A 20 1.00 5.83 1.98
N ALA A 21 1.02 4.52 2.07
CA ALA A 21 1.02 3.78 3.32
C ALA A 21 2.23 2.84 3.34
N SER A 22 2.63 2.41 4.53
CA SER A 22 3.63 1.34 4.64
C SER A 22 2.96 -0.02 4.71
N TYR A 23 3.71 -1.07 4.39
CA TYR A 23 3.24 -2.44 4.57
C TYR A 23 2.82 -2.69 6.03
N GLY A 24 3.59 -2.16 6.98
CA GLY A 24 3.29 -2.27 8.40
C GLY A 24 2.02 -1.54 8.80
N GLN A 25 1.75 -0.40 8.20
CA GLN A 25 0.52 0.36 8.46
C GLN A 25 -0.71 -0.43 8.01
N VAL A 26 -0.68 -1.01 6.82
CA VAL A 26 -1.79 -1.84 6.33
C VAL A 26 -2.02 -3.03 7.26
N ALA A 27 -0.93 -3.71 7.64
CA ALA A 27 -1.00 -4.85 8.57
C ALA A 27 -1.60 -4.44 9.92
N ALA A 28 -1.16 -3.31 10.46
CA ALA A 28 -1.64 -2.80 11.75
C ALA A 28 -3.12 -2.44 11.69
N ILE A 29 -3.57 -1.80 10.62
CA ILE A 29 -5.00 -1.49 10.41
C ILE A 29 -5.83 -2.76 10.50
N LEU A 30 -5.34 -3.86 9.91
CA LEU A 30 -6.03 -5.14 9.93
C LEU A 30 -5.85 -5.93 11.24
N GLY A 31 -5.23 -5.32 12.25
CA GLY A 31 -5.04 -5.95 13.55
C GLY A 31 -3.90 -6.96 13.62
N SER A 32 -3.05 -6.99 12.62
CA SER A 32 -1.94 -7.95 12.51
C SER A 32 -0.62 -7.22 12.21
N PRO A 33 -0.10 -6.41 13.17
CA PRO A 33 1.06 -5.57 12.91
C PRO A 33 2.33 -6.33 12.50
N ARG A 34 2.39 -7.63 12.77
CA ARG A 34 3.52 -8.48 12.38
C ARG A 34 3.39 -9.04 10.96
N ALA A 35 2.29 -8.77 10.29
CA ALA A 35 1.98 -9.35 8.99
C ALA A 35 2.41 -8.46 7.79
N ALA A 36 3.34 -7.53 7.99
CA ALA A 36 3.81 -6.65 6.92
C ALA A 36 4.32 -7.42 5.71
N ARG A 37 5.05 -8.53 5.95
CA ARG A 37 5.55 -9.38 4.87
C ARG A 37 4.40 -10.01 4.09
N THR A 38 3.37 -10.46 4.79
CA THR A 38 2.19 -11.06 4.17
C THR A 38 1.44 -10.03 3.31
N VAL A 39 1.37 -8.77 3.76
CA VAL A 39 0.84 -7.68 2.95
C VAL A 39 1.64 -7.55 1.65
N GLY A 40 2.96 -7.61 1.73
CA GLY A 40 3.82 -7.58 0.54
C GLY A 40 3.53 -8.74 -0.42
N TRP A 41 3.33 -9.94 0.11
CA TRP A 41 2.98 -11.10 -0.71
C TRP A 41 1.62 -10.93 -1.39
N ALA A 42 0.64 -10.39 -0.67
CA ALA A 42 -0.68 -10.13 -1.24
C ALA A 42 -0.57 -9.18 -2.44
N LEU A 43 0.18 -8.10 -2.30
CA LEU A 43 0.33 -7.13 -3.37
C LEU A 43 1.17 -7.66 -4.54
N ALA A 44 2.17 -8.49 -4.26
CA ALA A 44 2.95 -9.15 -5.30
C ALA A 44 2.09 -10.11 -6.13
N SER A 45 1.22 -10.88 -5.47
CA SER A 45 0.26 -11.76 -6.13
C SER A 45 -0.69 -10.99 -7.03
N LEU A 46 -1.17 -9.84 -6.56
CA LEU A 46 -2.07 -8.98 -7.31
C LEU A 46 -1.43 -8.53 -8.63
N ARG A 47 -0.16 -8.15 -8.59
CA ARG A 47 0.55 -7.71 -9.80
C ARG A 47 0.64 -8.81 -10.84
N GLU A 48 0.84 -10.02 -10.40
CA GLU A 48 0.94 -11.18 -11.30
C GLU A 48 -0.40 -11.54 -11.91
N SER A 49 -1.48 -11.32 -11.19
CA SER A 49 -2.83 -11.69 -11.62
C SER A 49 -3.53 -10.62 -12.45
N ASN A 50 -2.94 -9.44 -12.61
CA ASN A 50 -3.56 -8.30 -13.32
C ASN A 50 -4.91 -7.86 -12.76
N GLU A 51 -5.13 -8.03 -11.47
CA GLU A 51 -6.33 -7.50 -10.83
C GLU A 51 -6.16 -6.00 -10.63
N ALA A 52 -6.69 -5.23 -11.57
CA ALA A 52 -6.25 -3.88 -11.84
C ALA A 52 -6.75 -2.78 -10.90
N ASP A 53 -7.72 -3.07 -10.01
CA ASP A 53 -8.38 -2.01 -9.26
C ASP A 53 -7.76 -1.70 -7.91
N VAL A 54 -6.66 -2.36 -7.57
CA VAL A 54 -5.97 -2.14 -6.30
C VAL A 54 -4.73 -1.29 -6.55
N PRO A 55 -4.66 -0.07 -5.95
CA PRO A 55 -3.52 0.81 -6.16
C PRO A 55 -2.29 0.36 -5.35
N TRP A 56 -1.74 -0.78 -5.71
CA TRP A 56 -0.59 -1.39 -5.04
C TRP A 56 0.60 -0.45 -4.92
N GLN A 57 0.76 0.47 -5.87
CA GLN A 57 1.86 1.43 -5.88
C GLN A 57 1.86 2.36 -4.68
N ARG A 58 0.72 2.50 -4.00
CA ARG A 58 0.60 3.39 -2.84
C ARG A 58 1.08 2.76 -1.54
N VAL A 59 1.62 1.53 -1.61
CA VAL A 59 2.20 0.86 -0.43
C VAL A 59 3.71 0.76 -0.62
N ILE A 60 4.46 1.34 0.31
CA ILE A 60 5.92 1.41 0.27
C ILE A 60 6.50 0.91 1.59
N ASN A 61 7.82 0.85 1.72
CA ASN A 61 8.43 0.39 2.96
C ASN A 61 8.29 1.46 4.07
N SER A 62 8.51 1.06 5.31
CA SER A 62 8.36 1.95 6.48
C SER A 62 9.35 3.11 6.49
N GLN A 63 10.42 3.02 5.73
CA GLN A 63 11.40 4.10 5.60
C GLN A 63 10.99 5.15 4.58
N GLY A 64 9.89 4.92 3.85
CA GLY A 64 9.42 5.86 2.84
C GLY A 64 10.02 5.66 1.47
N ARG A 65 10.51 4.45 1.16
CA ARG A 65 11.08 4.15 -0.15
C ARG A 65 10.30 3.06 -0.86
N VAL A 66 10.30 3.15 -2.18
CA VAL A 66 9.88 2.04 -3.02
C VAL A 66 10.93 0.93 -2.89
N SER A 67 10.50 -0.27 -2.52
CA SER A 67 11.40 -1.39 -2.30
C SER A 67 10.73 -2.70 -2.72
N ILE A 68 10.96 -3.08 -3.97
CA ILE A 68 10.58 -4.40 -4.45
C ILE A 68 11.86 -5.10 -4.82
N ARG A 69 12.24 -6.09 -4.03
CA ARG A 69 13.58 -6.66 -3.98
C ARG A 69 14.15 -7.21 -5.28
N ASN A 70 13.34 -7.65 -6.21
CA ASN A 70 13.86 -8.40 -7.35
C ASN A 70 13.42 -7.86 -8.70
N LEU A 71 12.81 -6.67 -8.74
CA LEU A 71 12.21 -6.18 -9.96
C LEU A 71 12.50 -4.69 -10.14
N ARG A 72 13.68 -4.38 -10.67
CA ARG A 72 14.06 -2.98 -10.98
C ARG A 72 12.99 -2.27 -11.79
N HIS A 73 12.39 -2.97 -12.76
CA HIS A 73 11.31 -2.40 -13.55
C HIS A 73 10.11 -2.03 -12.68
N ALA A 74 9.76 -2.90 -11.75
CA ALA A 74 8.63 -2.65 -10.88
C ALA A 74 8.88 -1.47 -9.93
N MET A 75 10.13 -1.28 -9.48
CA MET A 75 10.47 -0.12 -8.65
C MET A 75 10.34 1.18 -9.43
N ALA A 76 10.89 1.23 -10.64
CA ALA A 76 10.78 2.40 -11.49
C ALA A 76 9.33 2.69 -11.88
N GLU A 77 8.57 1.66 -12.18
CA GLU A 77 7.15 1.75 -12.49
C GLU A 77 6.36 2.29 -11.30
N GLN A 78 6.61 1.76 -10.12
CA GLN A 78 5.91 2.20 -8.91
C GLN A 78 6.21 3.67 -8.61
N GLN A 79 7.46 4.08 -8.69
CA GLN A 79 7.83 5.47 -8.47
C GLN A 79 7.19 6.38 -9.52
N ALA A 80 7.21 5.99 -10.78
CA ALA A 80 6.60 6.76 -11.85
C ALA A 80 5.09 6.94 -11.64
N LEU A 81 4.40 5.88 -11.22
CA LEU A 81 2.97 5.95 -10.92
C LEU A 81 2.69 6.90 -9.76
N LEU A 82 3.49 6.86 -8.71
CA LEU A 82 3.34 7.75 -7.56
C LEU A 82 3.64 9.20 -7.93
N GLU A 83 4.68 9.43 -8.72
CA GLU A 83 5.01 10.78 -9.19
C GLU A 83 3.88 11.35 -10.05
N ALA A 84 3.25 10.52 -10.86
CA ALA A 84 2.10 10.92 -11.66
C ALA A 84 0.91 11.32 -10.79
N GLU A 85 0.83 10.81 -9.56
CA GLU A 85 -0.20 11.19 -8.58
C GLU A 85 0.17 12.41 -7.75
N GLY A 86 1.36 12.96 -7.95
CA GLY A 86 1.85 14.11 -7.22
C GLY A 86 2.74 13.82 -6.03
N VAL A 87 3.08 12.56 -5.79
CA VAL A 87 4.02 12.20 -4.72
C VAL A 87 5.43 12.60 -5.14
N GLU A 88 6.15 13.24 -4.24
CA GLU A 88 7.51 13.70 -4.50
C GLU A 88 8.52 12.83 -3.78
N PHE A 89 9.60 12.50 -4.47
CA PHE A 89 10.73 11.75 -3.91
C PHE A 89 11.94 12.67 -3.83
N ASP A 90 12.68 12.60 -2.73
CA ASP A 90 13.92 13.35 -2.61
C ASP A 90 15.04 12.71 -3.44
N ALA A 91 16.24 13.32 -3.41
CA ALA A 91 17.38 12.85 -4.19
C ALA A 91 17.82 11.42 -3.84
N ARG A 92 17.42 10.93 -2.67
CA ARG A 92 17.73 9.57 -2.20
C ARG A 92 16.61 8.58 -2.46
N GLY A 93 15.48 9.05 -3.00
CA GLY A 93 14.32 8.21 -3.27
C GLY A 93 13.38 8.06 -2.08
N TYR A 94 13.42 8.97 -1.11
CA TYR A 94 12.54 8.95 0.05
C TYR A 94 11.35 9.88 -0.13
N VAL A 95 10.22 9.45 0.40
CA VAL A 95 8.97 10.23 0.48
C VAL A 95 8.88 10.88 1.85
N ASP A 96 8.42 12.10 1.91
CA ASP A 96 8.13 12.79 3.16
C ASP A 96 6.78 12.32 3.71
N TRP A 97 6.81 11.54 4.78
CA TRP A 97 5.61 11.00 5.42
C TRP A 97 4.66 12.08 5.92
N ARG A 98 5.17 13.24 6.30
CA ARG A 98 4.33 14.35 6.77
C ARG A 98 3.44 14.88 5.66
N ARG A 99 3.93 14.90 4.43
CA ARG A 99 3.21 15.43 3.28
C ARG A 99 2.35 14.37 2.61
N PHE A 100 2.86 13.17 2.47
CA PHE A 100 2.28 12.15 1.61
C PHE A 100 1.77 10.92 2.36
N GLY A 101 2.01 10.82 3.66
CA GLY A 101 1.52 9.70 4.44
C GLY A 101 -0.01 9.70 4.56
N TRP A 102 -0.60 8.53 4.34
CA TRP A 102 -2.03 8.32 4.52
C TRP A 102 -2.36 8.22 6.00
N ASP A 103 -3.47 8.81 6.41
CA ASP A 103 -3.89 8.80 7.82
C ASP A 103 -4.45 7.45 8.28
N GLY A 104 -4.76 6.56 7.35
CA GLY A 104 -5.29 5.25 7.69
C GLY A 104 -6.80 5.23 7.84
N LEU A 105 -7.29 4.18 8.49
CA LEU A 105 -8.71 3.96 8.78
C LEU A 105 -8.92 3.86 10.29
N SER A 106 -9.98 4.46 10.80
CA SER A 106 -10.42 4.22 12.17
C SER A 106 -10.99 2.81 12.28
N PRO A 107 -11.09 2.25 13.51
CA PRO A 107 -11.73 0.94 13.70
C PRO A 107 -13.16 0.89 13.16
N VAL A 108 -13.91 1.98 13.29
CA VAL A 108 -15.29 2.05 12.77
C VAL A 108 -15.30 2.01 11.25
N GLU A 109 -14.41 2.76 10.62
CA GLU A 109 -14.28 2.75 9.15
C GLU A 109 -13.87 1.39 8.62
N LEU A 110 -12.93 0.73 9.30
CA LEU A 110 -12.50 -0.62 8.93
C LEU A 110 -13.65 -1.61 9.05
N GLU A 111 -14.38 -1.56 10.17
CA GLU A 111 -15.50 -2.45 10.40
C GLU A 111 -16.56 -2.30 9.30
N ALA A 112 -16.89 -1.07 8.94
CA ALA A 112 -17.84 -0.80 7.87
C ALA A 112 -17.34 -1.33 6.52
N LEU A 113 -16.05 -1.16 6.24
CA LEU A 113 -15.44 -1.65 4.99
C LEU A 113 -15.51 -3.17 4.90
N LEU A 114 -15.15 -3.87 5.97
CA LEU A 114 -15.13 -5.33 5.97
C LEU A 114 -16.53 -5.94 6.03
N ALA A 115 -17.50 -5.24 6.57
CA ALA A 115 -18.88 -5.71 6.64
C ALA A 115 -19.52 -5.83 5.26
N ASP A 116 -19.08 -5.02 4.30
CA ASP A 116 -19.61 -5.01 2.93
C ASP A 116 -18.89 -6.02 2.00
N SER A 117 -17.91 -6.73 2.52
CA SER A 117 -17.12 -7.64 1.68
C SER A 117 -17.63 -9.08 1.69
#